data_78be8c0a5e03376f399997f2c5051e85
#
_entry.id   78be8c0a5e03376f399997f2c5051e85
#
_cell.length_a   1.000
_cell.length_b   1.000
_cell.length_c   1.000
_cell.angle_alpha   90.00
_cell.angle_beta   90.00
_cell.angle_gamma   90.00
#
_symmetry.space_group_name_H-M   'P 1'
#
loop_
_entity.id
_entity.type
_entity.pdbx_description
1 polymer ?
#
loop_
_entity_poly.entity_id
_entity_poly.type
_entity_poly.pdbx_seq_one_letter_code
_entity_poly.pdbx_strand_id
1 'polypeptide(L)'
;MRALLLLAVLFWSCAVAAERLTIERMFGDPDLAGPSPRALKIAPDGRHVAFLRGRDDDQNQLDLWLHEVRSGKAHRLVDSRALGGEHELSDAEKARRERARIAASKGIVSYLWSPDGK
;
A
#
# COMPACT_ATOMS: atom_id res chain seq x y z
N MET A 1 -53.18 -10.53 5.04
CA MET A 1 -52.03 -11.38 4.67
C MET A 1 -50.90 -10.65 3.97
N ARG A 2 -51.14 -9.55 3.25
CA ARG A 2 -50.05 -8.78 2.60
C ARG A 2 -49.19 -7.94 3.56
N ALA A 3 -49.68 -7.55 4.71
CA ALA A 3 -48.97 -6.77 5.70
C ALA A 3 -47.97 -7.60 6.56
N LEU A 4 -48.18 -8.88 6.71
CA LEU A 4 -47.32 -9.78 7.49
C LEU A 4 -46.01 -10.17 6.74
N LEU A 5 -46.07 -10.17 5.41
CA LEU A 5 -44.89 -10.48 4.56
C LEU A 5 -43.89 -9.34 4.51
N LEU A 6 -44.31 -8.09 4.68
CA LEU A 6 -43.43 -6.92 4.73
C LEU A 6 -42.61 -6.79 6.05
N LEU A 7 -43.14 -7.37 7.14
CA LEU A 7 -42.47 -7.34 8.43
C LEU A 7 -41.32 -8.38 8.51
N ALA A 8 -41.36 -9.45 7.73
CA ALA A 8 -40.35 -10.51 7.74
C ALA A 8 -39.05 -10.13 7.01
N VAL A 9 -39.09 -9.14 6.12
CA VAL A 9 -37.94 -8.72 5.34
C VAL A 9 -37.03 -7.72 6.13
N LEU A 10 -37.56 -7.09 7.15
CA LEU A 10 -36.84 -6.11 7.97
C LEU A 10 -35.93 -6.72 9.05
N PHE A 11 -35.98 -8.02 9.28
CA PHE A 11 -35.18 -8.70 10.32
C PHE A 11 -33.93 -9.41 9.79
N TRP A 12 -33.61 -9.31 8.50
CA TRP A 12 -32.33 -9.77 8.00
C TRP A 12 -31.28 -8.67 8.17
N SER A 13 -31.19 -8.15 9.40
CA SER A 13 -30.01 -7.40 9.81
C SER A 13 -28.82 -8.35 9.72
N CYS A 14 -27.93 -8.15 8.75
CA CYS A 14 -26.62 -8.76 8.75
C CYS A 14 -25.98 -8.45 10.09
N ALA A 15 -25.97 -9.41 11.01
CA ALA A 15 -25.09 -9.38 12.16
C ALA A 15 -23.67 -9.46 11.59
N VAL A 16 -23.08 -8.30 11.32
CA VAL A 16 -21.63 -8.19 11.11
C VAL A 16 -21.04 -8.63 12.43
N ALA A 17 -20.59 -9.89 12.49
CA ALA A 17 -19.82 -10.37 13.63
C ALA A 17 -18.60 -9.47 13.74
N ALA A 18 -18.61 -8.57 14.72
CA ALA A 18 -17.44 -7.78 15.05
C ALA A 18 -16.34 -8.75 15.49
N GLU A 19 -15.36 -8.96 14.63
CA GLU A 19 -14.20 -9.78 14.94
C GLU A 19 -13.48 -9.15 16.13
N ARG A 20 -13.32 -9.93 17.20
CA ARG A 20 -12.65 -9.43 18.41
C ARG A 20 -11.18 -9.24 18.09
N LEU A 21 -10.68 -8.04 18.37
CA LEU A 21 -9.26 -7.74 18.28
C LEU A 21 -8.51 -8.51 19.36
N THR A 22 -7.72 -9.51 18.98
CA THR A 22 -6.85 -10.28 19.88
C THR A 22 -5.43 -9.72 19.87
N ILE A 23 -4.64 -10.08 20.87
CA ILE A 23 -3.23 -9.71 20.94
C ILE A 23 -2.48 -10.29 19.73
N GLU A 24 -2.76 -11.54 19.38
CA GLU A 24 -2.17 -12.19 18.20
C GLU A 24 -2.50 -11.44 16.91
N ARG A 25 -3.73 -10.92 16.77
CA ARG A 25 -4.12 -10.13 15.59
C ARG A 25 -3.48 -8.74 15.59
N MET A 26 -3.24 -8.15 16.76
CA MET A 26 -2.60 -6.83 16.87
C MET A 26 -1.13 -6.86 16.43
N PHE A 27 -0.43 -7.97 16.66
CA PHE A 27 0.98 -8.15 16.33
C PHE A 27 1.23 -9.14 15.18
N GLY A 28 0.17 -9.66 14.57
CA GLY A 28 0.23 -10.61 13.46
C GLY A 28 0.30 -9.93 12.10
N ASP A 29 0.77 -10.68 11.11
CA ASP A 29 0.71 -10.28 9.71
C ASP A 29 -0.66 -10.62 9.07
N PRO A 30 -1.14 -9.81 8.13
CA PRO A 30 -0.66 -8.48 7.76
C PRO A 30 -0.99 -7.42 8.83
N ASP A 31 -0.19 -6.36 8.91
CA ASP A 31 -0.40 -5.25 9.83
C ASP A 31 -1.82 -4.67 9.72
N LEU A 32 -2.44 -4.36 10.86
CA LEU A 32 -3.80 -3.79 10.91
C LEU A 32 -3.92 -2.44 10.17
N ALA A 33 -2.84 -1.66 10.16
CA ALA A 33 -2.80 -0.39 9.44
C ALA A 33 -2.76 -0.58 7.92
N GLY A 34 -2.44 -1.80 7.45
CA GLY A 34 -2.22 -2.07 6.03
C GLY A 34 -1.00 -1.35 5.46
N PRO A 35 -0.73 -1.53 4.15
CA PRO A 35 0.42 -0.91 3.50
C PRO A 35 0.24 0.61 3.39
N SER A 36 1.04 1.35 4.15
CA SER A 36 1.04 2.82 4.16
C SER A 36 1.88 3.39 3.00
N PRO A 37 1.45 4.51 2.37
CA PRO A 37 2.26 5.19 1.38
C PRO A 37 3.51 5.82 2.02
N ARG A 38 4.64 5.72 1.33
CA ARG A 38 5.96 6.23 1.75
C ARG A 38 6.59 7.06 0.66
N ALA A 39 7.51 7.94 1.02
CA ALA A 39 8.29 8.75 0.07
C ALA A 39 7.43 9.52 -0.94
N LEU A 40 6.36 10.17 -0.49
CA LEU A 40 5.46 10.94 -1.35
C LEU A 40 6.22 12.08 -2.01
N LYS A 41 6.04 12.23 -3.32
CA LYS A 41 6.60 13.35 -4.11
C LYS A 41 5.57 13.84 -5.10
N ILE A 42 5.33 15.15 -5.08
CA ILE A 42 4.45 15.81 -6.05
C ILE A 42 5.21 15.95 -7.36
N ALA A 43 4.54 15.66 -8.47
CA ALA A 43 5.07 15.88 -9.81
C ALA A 43 5.31 17.38 -10.06
N PRO A 44 6.28 17.77 -10.90
CA PRO A 44 6.53 19.17 -11.23
C PRO A 44 5.32 19.92 -11.79
N ASP A 45 4.39 19.20 -12.45
CA ASP A 45 3.14 19.77 -12.98
C ASP A 45 2.03 19.96 -11.94
N GLY A 46 2.23 19.47 -10.70
CA GLY A 46 1.25 19.51 -9.62
C GLY A 46 0.01 18.63 -9.82
N ARG A 47 -0.05 17.81 -10.88
CA ARG A 47 -1.22 16.99 -11.23
C ARG A 47 -1.15 15.58 -10.65
N HIS A 48 0.02 15.13 -10.30
CA HIS A 48 0.25 13.77 -9.84
C HIS A 48 1.05 13.76 -8.54
N VAL A 49 0.80 12.74 -7.74
CA VAL A 49 1.61 12.42 -6.56
C VAL A 49 2.10 10.99 -6.73
N ALA A 50 3.41 10.82 -6.78
CA ALA A 50 4.01 9.49 -6.73
C ALA A 50 4.32 9.10 -5.29
N PHE A 51 4.25 7.82 -5.00
CA PHE A 51 4.59 7.26 -3.68
C PHE A 51 4.95 5.79 -3.79
N LEU A 52 5.70 5.31 -2.81
CA LEU A 52 5.98 3.89 -2.63
C LEU A 52 4.94 3.29 -1.69
N ARG A 53 4.45 2.12 -2.03
CA ARG A 53 3.50 1.36 -1.20
C ARG A 53 3.87 -0.12 -1.22
N GLY A 54 3.83 -0.73 -0.03
CA GLY A 54 3.97 -2.18 0.11
C GLY A 54 2.80 -2.93 -0.52
N ARG A 55 3.04 -4.16 -0.89
CA ARG A 55 2.00 -5.05 -1.40
C ARG A 55 1.14 -5.58 -0.26
N ASP A 56 -0.07 -6.01 -0.56
CA ASP A 56 -0.96 -6.58 0.44
C ASP A 56 -0.47 -7.95 0.95
N ASP A 57 0.30 -8.68 0.11
CA ASP A 57 0.91 -9.97 0.41
C ASP A 57 2.33 -9.86 1.01
N ASP A 58 3.02 -8.74 0.81
CA ASP A 58 4.34 -8.44 1.37
C ASP A 58 4.53 -6.93 1.52
N GLN A 59 4.30 -6.41 2.72
CA GLN A 59 4.40 -4.97 3.00
C GLN A 59 5.82 -4.40 2.85
N ASN A 60 6.84 -5.26 2.83
CA ASN A 60 8.23 -4.87 2.59
C ASN A 60 8.57 -4.78 1.10
N GLN A 61 7.78 -5.41 0.22
CA GLN A 61 7.94 -5.32 -1.22
C GLN A 61 7.26 -4.06 -1.75
N LEU A 62 8.04 -3.03 -2.01
CA LEU A 62 7.53 -1.71 -2.40
C LEU A 62 7.40 -1.58 -3.92
N ASP A 63 6.21 -1.18 -4.34
CA ASP A 63 5.90 -0.78 -5.72
C ASP A 63 5.78 0.73 -5.81
N LEU A 64 5.97 1.28 -7.01
CA LEU A 64 5.75 2.70 -7.29
C LEU A 64 4.31 2.91 -7.74
N TRP A 65 3.61 3.80 -7.05
CA TRP A 65 2.23 4.18 -7.31
C TRP A 65 2.13 5.62 -7.77
N LEU A 66 1.13 5.90 -8.57
CA LEU A 66 0.79 7.23 -9.03
C LEU A 66 -0.66 7.55 -8.65
N HIS A 67 -0.85 8.69 -8.01
CA HIS A 67 -2.16 9.25 -7.71
C HIS A 67 -2.40 10.48 -8.58
N GLU A 68 -3.50 10.47 -9.32
CA GLU A 68 -3.93 11.63 -10.10
C GLU A 68 -4.80 12.53 -9.22
N VAL A 69 -4.36 13.76 -8.98
CA VAL A 69 -5.01 14.69 -8.05
C VAL A 69 -6.44 15.04 -8.51
N ARG A 70 -6.65 15.20 -9.82
CA ARG A 70 -7.94 15.62 -10.37
C ARG A 70 -9.03 14.56 -10.24
N SER A 71 -8.71 13.31 -10.52
CA SER A 71 -9.67 12.20 -10.48
C SER A 71 -9.75 11.53 -9.12
N GLY A 72 -8.77 11.77 -8.24
CA GLY A 72 -8.64 11.07 -6.96
C GLY A 72 -8.29 9.59 -7.09
N LYS A 73 -7.91 9.12 -8.28
CA LYS A 73 -7.58 7.72 -8.53
C LYS A 73 -6.09 7.46 -8.37
N ALA A 74 -5.77 6.31 -7.78
CA ALA A 74 -4.40 5.81 -7.70
C ALA A 74 -4.27 4.49 -8.44
N HIS A 75 -3.14 4.29 -9.11
CA HIS A 75 -2.79 3.03 -9.76
C HIS A 75 -1.31 2.71 -9.58
N ARG A 76 -0.98 1.44 -9.68
CA ARG A 76 0.42 1.01 -9.64
C ARG A 76 1.08 1.36 -10.97
N LEU A 77 2.08 2.24 -10.90
CA LEU A 77 2.84 2.69 -12.07
C LEU A 77 3.93 1.67 -12.44
N VAL A 78 4.65 1.17 -11.45
CA VAL A 78 5.73 0.20 -11.66
C VAL A 78 5.57 -0.96 -10.69
N ASP A 79 5.51 -2.18 -11.24
CA ASP A 79 5.57 -3.42 -10.48
C ASP A 79 7.03 -3.79 -10.22
N SER A 80 7.46 -3.73 -8.97
CA SER A 80 8.84 -4.01 -8.61
C SER A 80 9.26 -5.47 -8.88
N ARG A 81 8.33 -6.42 -8.83
CA ARG A 81 8.61 -7.83 -9.16
C ARG A 81 8.87 -8.03 -10.66
N ALA A 82 8.19 -7.24 -11.51
CA ALA A 82 8.38 -7.31 -12.95
C ALA A 82 9.74 -6.75 -13.41
N LEU A 83 10.38 -5.91 -12.59
CA LEU A 83 11.72 -5.39 -12.90
C LEU A 83 12.83 -6.46 -12.82
N GLY A 84 12.55 -7.59 -12.21
CA GLY A 84 13.46 -8.73 -12.10
C GLY A 84 14.63 -8.49 -11.13
N GLY A 85 15.12 -9.59 -10.55
CA GLY A 85 16.41 -9.64 -9.88
C GLY A 85 16.43 -9.12 -8.43
N GLU A 86 16.31 -10.05 -7.48
CA GLU A 86 16.96 -9.85 -6.18
C GLU A 86 18.47 -9.93 -6.42
N HIS A 87 19.09 -8.81 -6.79
CA HIS A 87 20.54 -8.71 -6.81
C HIS A 87 21.03 -8.63 -5.37
N GLU A 88 22.07 -9.39 -5.07
CA GLU A 88 22.73 -9.27 -3.79
C GLU A 88 23.21 -7.83 -3.60
N LEU A 89 22.76 -7.21 -2.52
CA LEU A 89 23.10 -5.81 -2.21
C LEU A 89 24.57 -5.73 -1.81
N SER A 90 25.28 -4.72 -2.31
CA SER A 90 26.62 -4.39 -1.83
C SER A 90 26.60 -4.01 -0.34
N ASP A 91 27.70 -4.19 0.35
CA ASP A 91 27.82 -3.84 1.77
C ASP A 91 27.57 -2.36 2.03
N ALA A 92 27.97 -1.49 1.09
CA ALA A 92 27.70 -0.05 1.15
C ALA A 92 26.20 0.24 1.08
N GLU A 93 25.47 -0.46 0.21
CA GLU A 93 24.01 -0.29 0.09
C GLU A 93 23.27 -0.88 1.30
N LYS A 94 23.72 -2.03 1.82
CA LYS A 94 23.19 -2.59 3.07
C LYS A 94 23.36 -1.60 4.22
N ALA A 95 24.55 -1.03 4.40
CA ALA A 95 24.82 -0.05 5.43
C ALA A 95 24.03 1.25 5.25
N ARG A 96 23.77 1.68 4.00
CA ARG A 96 22.91 2.83 3.70
C ARG A 96 21.48 2.57 4.12
N ARG A 97 20.92 1.39 3.80
CA ARG A 97 19.57 0.99 4.15
C ARG A 97 19.36 0.84 5.65
N GLU A 98 20.36 0.30 6.35
CA GLU A 98 20.36 0.23 7.82
C GLU A 98 20.26 1.63 8.45
N ARG A 99 21.11 2.59 8.03
CA ARG A 99 21.06 3.97 8.52
C ARG A 99 19.72 4.65 8.22
N ALA A 100 19.11 4.35 7.06
CA ALA A 100 17.81 4.86 6.67
C ALA A 100 16.63 4.12 7.32
N ARG A 101 16.89 3.06 8.11
CA ARG A 101 15.87 2.18 8.72
C ARG A 101 14.91 1.55 7.71
N ILE A 102 15.43 1.24 6.53
CA ILE A 102 14.69 0.57 5.44
C ILE A 102 15.34 -0.76 5.03
N ALA A 103 16.12 -1.37 5.92
CA ALA A 103 16.85 -2.61 5.64
C ALA A 103 15.94 -3.76 5.18
N ALA A 104 14.73 -3.86 5.75
CA ALA A 104 13.75 -4.87 5.38
C ALA A 104 13.04 -4.57 4.04
N SER A 105 13.16 -3.35 3.50
CA SER A 105 12.44 -2.95 2.27
C SER A 105 13.08 -3.59 1.04
N LYS A 106 12.22 -4.14 0.19
CA LYS A 106 12.55 -4.78 -1.09
C LYS A 106 11.91 -4.00 -2.24
N GLY A 107 12.31 -4.31 -3.46
CA GLY A 107 11.77 -3.66 -4.66
C GLY A 107 12.27 -2.23 -4.82
N ILE A 108 11.36 -1.30 -5.11
CA ILE A 108 11.69 0.11 -5.34
C ILE A 108 11.80 0.84 -4.00
N VAL A 109 13.01 1.21 -3.60
CA VAL A 109 13.27 1.89 -2.31
C VAL A 109 13.45 3.40 -2.44
N SER A 110 13.67 3.90 -3.66
CA SER A 110 13.78 5.33 -3.95
C SER A 110 13.45 5.61 -5.41
N TYR A 111 13.01 6.82 -5.69
CA TYR A 111 12.73 7.31 -7.04
C TYR A 111 12.87 8.84 -7.08
N LEU A 112 12.98 9.39 -8.26
CA LEU A 112 12.99 10.82 -8.50
C LEU A 112 12.09 11.15 -9.69
N TRP A 113 11.46 12.31 -9.65
CA TRP A 113 10.86 12.89 -10.84
C TRP A 113 11.96 13.44 -11.76
N SER A 114 11.79 13.25 -13.05
CA SER A 114 12.58 14.01 -14.01
C SER A 114 12.14 15.47 -14.01
N PRO A 115 13.02 16.43 -14.37
CA PRO A 115 12.66 17.85 -14.38
C PRO A 115 11.49 18.22 -15.28
N ASP A 116 11.27 17.44 -16.34
CA ASP A 116 10.15 17.61 -17.28
C ASP A 116 8.85 16.88 -16.85
N GLY A 117 8.87 16.23 -15.67
CA GLY A 117 7.69 15.56 -15.11
C GLY A 117 7.25 14.29 -15.84
N LYS A 118 8.14 13.67 -16.63
CA LYS A 118 7.85 12.45 -17.38
C LYS A 118 8.55 11.24 -16.79
#